data_58c7698f9b8c26c09ea32dec37aac0c8
#
_entry.id   58c7698f9b8c26c09ea32dec37aac0c8
#
_cell.length_a   1.000
_cell.length_b   1.000
_cell.length_c   1.000
_cell.angle_alpha   90.00
_cell.angle_beta   90.00
_cell.angle_gamma   90.00
#
_symmetry.space_group_name_H-M   'P 1'
#
loop_
_entity.id
_entity.type
_entity.pdbx_description
1 polymer ?
#
loop_
_entity_poly.entity_id
_entity_poly.type
_entity_poly.pdbx_seq_one_letter_code
_entity_poly.pdbx_strand_id
1 'polypeptide(L)'
;DKVVRPVSEPERYDLSTYSIFERQNKKVIHRSAGYLQISMGNHKVTMLPQLSTDSGIRIYHYNIRGKQQFLEKMINGGRQLEQHKGRHGGRHWRYFYKLYKEGKLEAEYDRVIGTSFYKALCEKQFIIPDTTIPDVFKELNIHQ
;
A
#
# COMPACT_ATOMS: atom_id res chain seq x y z
N ASP A 1 14.02 -0.61 2.65
CA ASP A 1 12.69 -1.01 3.12
C ASP A 1 12.28 -0.14 4.30
N LYS A 2 11.02 0.28 4.30
CA LYS A 2 10.58 1.35 5.18
C LYS A 2 9.18 1.07 5.70
N VAL A 3 9.04 1.06 7.01
CA VAL A 3 7.74 0.95 7.66
C VAL A 3 7.24 2.35 7.98
N VAL A 4 6.01 2.63 7.58
CA VAL A 4 5.34 3.88 7.88
C VAL A 4 4.52 3.69 9.15
N ARG A 5 4.81 4.48 10.17
CA ARG A 5 3.96 4.57 11.35
C ARG A 5 2.75 5.48 11.07
N PRO A 6 1.61 5.21 11.69
CA PRO A 6 0.50 6.14 11.65
C PRO A 6 0.95 7.53 12.14
N VAL A 7 0.62 8.56 11.38
CA VAL A 7 0.90 9.93 11.75
C VAL A 7 -0.23 10.44 12.64
N SER A 8 0.11 10.98 13.80
CA SER A 8 -0.87 11.55 14.72
C SER A 8 -1.45 12.88 14.24
N GLU A 9 -0.72 13.60 13.39
CA GLU A 9 -1.09 14.91 12.86
C GLU A 9 -0.85 14.96 11.34
N PRO A 10 -1.66 14.27 10.53
CA PRO A 10 -1.42 14.16 9.10
C PRO A 10 -1.46 15.51 8.37
N GLU A 11 -2.27 16.46 8.82
CA GLU A 11 -2.41 17.79 8.19
C GLU A 11 -1.12 18.59 8.27
N ARG A 12 -0.35 18.42 9.33
CA ARG A 12 0.92 19.13 9.54
C ARG A 12 1.97 18.79 8.48
N TYR A 13 1.84 17.65 7.85
CA TYR A 13 2.75 17.12 6.84
C TYR A 13 2.12 17.08 5.45
N ASP A 14 0.95 17.66 5.27
CA ASP A 14 0.18 17.59 4.02
C ASP A 14 0.04 16.15 3.51
N LEU A 15 -0.14 15.22 4.44
CA LEU A 15 -0.49 13.84 4.13
C LEU A 15 -1.98 13.81 3.83
N SER A 16 -2.33 14.02 2.56
CA SER A 16 -3.73 14.03 2.13
C SER A 16 -4.41 12.69 2.44
N THR A 17 -5.75 12.70 2.49
CA THR A 17 -6.59 11.51 2.68
C THR A 17 -6.34 10.39 1.64
N TYR A 18 -5.65 10.69 0.56
CA TYR A 18 -5.25 9.73 -0.47
C TYR A 18 -3.79 9.32 -0.35
N SER A 19 -3.20 9.62 0.79
CA SER A 19 -1.81 9.34 1.07
C SER A 19 -1.48 7.87 0.92
N ILE A 20 -0.33 7.63 0.36
CA ILE A 20 0.32 6.32 0.34
C ILE A 20 0.77 5.88 1.74
N PHE A 21 0.66 6.76 2.73
CA PHE A 21 1.03 6.54 4.13
C PHE A 21 -0.15 6.10 5.01
N GLU A 22 -1.28 5.71 4.42
CA GLU A 22 -2.40 5.15 5.17
C GLU A 22 -2.04 3.79 5.81
N ARG A 23 -2.61 3.57 7.00
CA ARG A 23 -2.51 2.28 7.68
C ARG A 23 -3.06 1.17 6.78
N GLN A 24 -2.27 0.15 6.55
CA GLN A 24 -2.70 -1.01 5.79
C GLN A 24 -3.64 -1.89 6.61
N ASN A 25 -4.75 -2.29 6.01
CA ASN A 25 -5.66 -3.25 6.61
C ASN A 25 -5.05 -4.65 6.65
N LYS A 26 -5.43 -5.44 7.67
CA LYS A 26 -5.04 -6.84 7.78
C LYS A 26 -5.43 -7.60 6.51
N LYS A 27 -4.62 -8.57 6.15
CA LYS A 27 -4.92 -9.55 5.09
C LYS A 27 -5.29 -10.87 5.72
N VAL A 28 -5.97 -11.73 4.97
CA VAL A 28 -6.32 -13.07 5.42
C VAL A 28 -5.60 -14.12 4.61
N ILE A 29 -5.19 -15.17 5.28
CA ILE A 29 -4.80 -16.45 4.72
C ILE A 29 -5.90 -17.45 5.11
N HIS A 30 -6.30 -18.33 4.21
CA HIS A 30 -7.33 -19.31 4.49
C HIS A 30 -7.04 -20.65 3.79
N ARG A 31 -7.57 -21.73 4.35
CA ARG A 31 -7.61 -23.02 3.66
C ARG A 31 -8.66 -23.00 2.54
N SER A 32 -8.51 -23.86 1.55
CA SER A 32 -9.50 -23.99 0.48
C SER A 32 -10.78 -24.69 0.94
N ALA A 33 -10.68 -25.66 1.84
CA ALA A 33 -11.83 -26.39 2.37
C ALA A 33 -12.74 -25.46 3.18
N GLY A 34 -14.02 -25.45 2.82
CA GLY A 34 -15.03 -24.60 3.46
C GLY A 34 -15.04 -23.14 3.01
N TYR A 35 -14.23 -22.76 2.04
CA TYR A 35 -14.23 -21.42 1.47
C TYR A 35 -15.55 -21.11 0.74
N LEU A 36 -16.13 -19.96 1.02
CA LEU A 36 -17.34 -19.45 0.36
C LEU A 36 -17.04 -18.16 -0.40
N GLN A 37 -16.43 -17.18 0.26
CA GLN A 37 -16.23 -15.86 -0.34
C GLN A 37 -15.05 -15.15 0.31
N ILE A 38 -14.37 -14.30 -0.47
CA ILE A 38 -13.38 -13.36 0.03
C ILE A 38 -13.78 -11.92 -0.33
N SER A 39 -13.56 -11.00 0.59
CA SER A 39 -13.82 -9.58 0.34
C SER A 39 -12.82 -8.98 -0.63
N MET A 40 -13.20 -7.91 -1.29
CA MET A 40 -12.28 -7.10 -2.09
C MET A 40 -11.07 -6.69 -1.24
N GLY A 41 -9.86 -6.86 -1.80
CA GLY A 41 -8.62 -6.58 -1.10
C GLY A 41 -8.18 -7.64 -0.10
N ASN A 42 -8.87 -8.79 -0.02
CA ASN A 42 -8.51 -9.94 0.81
C ASN A 42 -8.44 -9.61 2.32
N HIS A 43 -9.38 -8.81 2.81
CA HIS A 43 -9.42 -8.38 4.22
C HIS A 43 -10.31 -9.24 5.11
N LYS A 44 -11.26 -9.96 4.52
CA LYS A 44 -12.17 -10.88 5.21
C LYS A 44 -12.43 -12.10 4.32
N VAL A 45 -12.59 -13.24 4.94
CA VAL A 45 -13.01 -14.48 4.28
C VAL A 45 -14.24 -15.03 5.00
N THR A 46 -15.20 -15.53 4.24
CA THR A 46 -16.35 -16.29 4.76
C THR A 46 -16.10 -17.76 4.50
N MET A 47 -16.21 -18.57 5.54
CA MET A 47 -15.93 -20.00 5.50
C MET A 47 -17.00 -20.78 6.28
N LEU A 48 -17.11 -22.08 6.00
CA LEU A 48 -17.89 -23.03 6.77
C LEU A 48 -17.00 -24.19 7.22
N PRO A 49 -16.87 -24.44 8.55
CA PRO A 49 -17.26 -23.54 9.65
C PRO A 49 -16.42 -22.26 9.67
N GLN A 50 -17.00 -21.17 10.19
CA GLN A 50 -16.28 -19.91 10.36
C GLN A 50 -15.36 -20.02 11.58
N LEU A 51 -14.12 -20.35 11.34
CA LEU A 51 -13.07 -20.41 12.36
C LEU A 51 -11.99 -19.38 12.01
N SER A 52 -11.48 -18.72 13.02
CA SER A 52 -10.35 -17.81 12.85
C SER A 52 -9.28 -18.10 13.88
N THR A 53 -8.04 -18.09 13.46
CA THR A 53 -6.87 -18.16 14.33
C THR A 53 -5.92 -17.00 14.00
N ASP A 54 -5.17 -16.55 14.97
CA ASP A 54 -4.02 -15.70 14.70
C ASP A 54 -2.85 -16.61 14.30
N SER A 55 -2.35 -16.43 13.09
CA SER A 55 -1.30 -17.31 12.55
C SER A 55 0.11 -16.87 12.93
N GLY A 56 0.28 -15.68 13.50
CA GLY A 56 1.61 -15.09 13.68
C GLY A 56 2.36 -14.75 12.37
N ILE A 57 1.73 -15.00 11.21
CA ILE A 57 2.33 -14.71 9.91
C ILE A 57 2.29 -13.20 9.66
N ARG A 58 3.43 -12.62 9.33
CA ARG A 58 3.54 -11.21 8.92
C ARG A 58 3.49 -11.12 7.41
N ILE A 59 2.66 -10.20 6.90
CA ILE A 59 2.58 -9.89 5.48
C ILE A 59 3.23 -8.52 5.27
N TYR A 60 4.35 -8.49 4.57
CA TYR A 60 5.02 -7.27 4.16
C TYR A 60 4.37 -6.75 2.89
N HIS A 61 3.67 -5.63 3.01
CA HIS A 61 2.91 -5.05 1.90
C HIS A 61 3.65 -3.85 1.31
N TYR A 62 4.38 -4.07 0.24
CA TYR A 62 5.10 -3.03 -0.50
C TYR A 62 4.16 -2.33 -1.48
N ASN A 63 3.56 -1.24 -1.06
CA ASN A 63 2.67 -0.45 -1.92
C ASN A 63 3.43 0.26 -3.04
N ILE A 64 4.66 0.66 -2.77
CA ILE A 64 5.53 1.40 -3.67
C ILE A 64 6.85 0.67 -3.73
N ARG A 65 7.25 0.30 -4.94
CA ARG A 65 8.50 -0.43 -5.22
C ARG A 65 9.37 0.35 -6.21
N GLY A 66 9.15 1.66 -6.31
CA GLY A 66 9.83 2.58 -7.18
C GLY A 66 8.85 3.46 -7.97
N LYS A 67 9.38 4.56 -8.56
CA LYS A 67 8.57 5.57 -9.27
C LYS A 67 7.83 4.95 -10.45
N GLN A 68 8.53 4.25 -11.31
CA GLN A 68 7.94 3.65 -12.51
C GLN A 68 6.78 2.72 -12.19
N GLN A 69 6.99 1.79 -11.26
CA GLN A 69 5.96 0.84 -10.84
C GLN A 69 4.75 1.54 -10.19
N PHE A 70 4.98 2.62 -9.44
CA PHE A 70 3.92 3.42 -8.86
C PHE A 70 3.07 4.08 -9.95
N LEU A 71 3.71 4.76 -10.91
CA LEU A 71 3.03 5.44 -12.01
C LEU A 71 2.16 4.46 -12.82
N GLU A 72 2.74 3.35 -13.24
CA GLU A 72 2.04 2.30 -13.99
C GLU A 72 0.83 1.74 -13.21
N LYS A 73 1.02 1.46 -11.92
CA LYS A 73 -0.04 0.96 -11.04
C LYS A 73 -1.20 1.95 -10.91
N MET A 74 -0.90 3.24 -10.75
CA MET A 74 -1.94 4.27 -10.61
C MET A 74 -2.68 4.53 -11.91
N ILE A 75 -1.97 4.54 -13.03
CA ILE A 75 -2.55 4.71 -14.36
C ILE A 75 -3.44 3.51 -14.71
N ASN A 76 -2.93 2.30 -14.56
CA ASN A 76 -3.67 1.09 -14.93
C ASN A 76 -4.88 0.87 -14.02
N GLY A 77 -4.72 1.04 -12.70
CA GLY A 77 -5.82 0.93 -11.76
C GLY A 77 -6.91 1.97 -11.98
N GLY A 78 -6.53 3.21 -12.25
CA GLY A 78 -7.46 4.29 -12.55
C GLY A 78 -8.21 4.08 -13.86
N ARG A 79 -7.51 3.64 -14.91
CA ARG A 79 -8.11 3.29 -16.21
C ARG A 79 -9.16 2.19 -16.08
N GLN A 80 -8.85 1.14 -15.33
CA GLN A 80 -9.79 0.05 -15.07
C GLN A 80 -11.04 0.51 -14.33
N LEU A 81 -10.90 1.41 -13.36
CA LEU A 81 -12.04 1.97 -12.63
C LEU A 81 -12.87 2.93 -13.49
N GLU A 82 -12.29 3.61 -14.45
CA GLU A 82 -13.00 4.48 -15.38
C GLU A 82 -13.85 3.67 -16.38
N GLN A 83 -13.30 2.55 -16.85
CA GLN A 83 -14.00 1.63 -17.76
C GLN A 83 -15.17 0.90 -17.08
N HIS A 84 -15.08 0.68 -15.78
CA HIS A 84 -16.09 -0.07 -15.03
C HIS A 84 -16.88 0.86 -14.11
N LYS A 85 -17.80 1.63 -14.72
CA LYS A 85 -18.71 2.51 -13.98
C LYS A 85 -19.53 1.71 -12.95
N GLY A 86 -19.59 2.22 -11.72
CA GLY A 86 -20.36 1.58 -10.63
C GLY A 86 -19.53 0.77 -9.63
N ARG A 87 -18.26 0.50 -9.86
CA ARG A 87 -17.40 -0.10 -8.84
C ARG A 87 -17.11 0.90 -7.71
N HIS A 88 -17.46 0.50 -6.50
CA HIS A 88 -17.08 1.23 -5.28
C HIS A 88 -15.61 0.96 -4.92
N GLY A 89 -14.98 1.92 -4.23
CA GLY A 89 -13.58 1.80 -3.80
C GLY A 89 -12.57 2.36 -4.79
N GLY A 90 -11.30 2.12 -4.52
CA GLY A 90 -10.19 2.60 -5.35
C GLY A 90 -10.03 4.12 -5.38
N ARG A 91 -10.38 4.82 -4.29
CA ARG A 91 -10.33 6.30 -4.20
C ARG A 91 -8.95 6.84 -4.57
N HIS A 92 -7.89 6.23 -4.07
CA HIS A 92 -6.51 6.61 -4.39
C HIS A 92 -6.19 6.43 -5.88
N TRP A 93 -6.66 5.37 -6.54
CA TRP A 93 -6.47 5.19 -7.98
C TRP A 93 -7.19 6.28 -8.79
N ARG A 94 -8.41 6.66 -8.39
CA ARG A 94 -9.16 7.75 -9.06
C ARG A 94 -8.44 9.08 -8.90
N TYR A 95 -7.91 9.36 -7.70
CA TYR A 95 -7.15 10.56 -7.42
C TYR A 95 -5.89 10.65 -8.27
N PHE A 96 -5.03 9.64 -8.21
CA PHE A 96 -3.79 9.65 -8.96
C PHE A 96 -4.00 9.58 -10.48
N TYR A 97 -5.04 8.88 -10.93
CA TYR A 97 -5.38 8.86 -12.35
C TYR A 97 -5.90 10.22 -12.86
N LYS A 98 -6.63 10.97 -12.03
CA LYS A 98 -6.98 12.36 -12.35
C LYS A 98 -5.71 13.19 -12.53
N LEU A 99 -4.76 13.10 -11.59
CA LEU A 99 -3.47 13.80 -11.69
C LEU A 99 -2.67 13.37 -12.94
N TYR A 100 -2.74 12.10 -13.31
CA TYR A 100 -2.14 11.63 -14.57
C TYR A 100 -2.74 12.34 -15.79
N LYS A 101 -4.06 12.43 -15.88
CA LYS A 101 -4.74 13.14 -16.98
C LYS A 101 -4.42 14.64 -17.01
N GLU A 102 -4.07 15.20 -15.89
CA GLU A 102 -3.64 16.60 -15.75
C GLU A 102 -2.11 16.81 -15.95
N GLY A 103 -1.36 15.74 -16.22
CA GLY A 103 0.11 15.80 -16.34
C GLY A 103 0.84 16.06 -15.02
N LYS A 104 0.19 15.84 -13.88
CA LYS A 104 0.71 16.18 -12.54
C LYS A 104 1.12 14.96 -11.70
N LEU A 105 0.94 13.73 -12.19
CA LEU A 105 1.15 12.53 -11.40
C LEU A 105 2.61 12.37 -10.92
N GLU A 106 3.57 12.65 -11.79
CA GLU A 106 4.99 12.55 -11.43
C GLU A 106 5.37 13.60 -10.39
N ALA A 107 4.94 14.83 -10.57
CA ALA A 107 5.19 15.90 -9.60
C ALA A 107 4.59 15.57 -8.23
N GLU A 108 3.41 14.97 -8.19
CA GLU A 108 2.79 14.52 -6.94
C GLU A 108 3.57 13.36 -6.30
N TYR A 109 4.06 12.41 -7.10
CA TYR A 109 4.94 11.37 -6.59
C TYR A 109 6.19 11.97 -5.93
N ASP A 110 6.86 12.87 -6.65
CA ASP A 110 8.09 13.52 -6.16
C ASP A 110 7.82 14.39 -4.93
N ARG A 111 6.66 15.05 -4.87
CA ARG A 111 6.22 15.81 -3.68
C ARG A 111 6.04 14.92 -2.46
N VAL A 112 5.41 13.77 -2.61
CA VAL A 112 5.04 12.89 -1.49
C VAL A 112 6.17 11.96 -1.08
N ILE A 113 7.00 11.51 -2.03
CA ILE A 113 8.10 10.57 -1.81
C ILE A 113 9.46 11.24 -2.02
N GLY A 114 9.46 12.45 -2.55
CA GLY A 114 10.67 13.22 -2.84
C GLY A 114 11.62 13.33 -1.65
N THR A 115 12.89 13.44 -1.93
CA THR A 115 13.98 13.28 -0.95
C THR A 115 13.83 14.17 0.28
N SER A 116 13.41 15.43 0.10
CA SER A 116 13.27 16.38 1.22
C SER A 116 12.10 16.04 2.14
N PHE A 117 10.94 15.70 1.56
CA PHE A 117 9.78 15.29 2.33
C PHE A 117 10.02 13.97 3.07
N TYR A 118 10.59 12.99 2.36
CA TYR A 118 10.99 11.73 2.93
C TYR A 118 11.98 11.89 4.08
N LYS A 119 13.00 12.75 3.91
CA LYS A 119 13.99 13.05 4.95
C LYS A 119 13.31 13.60 6.20
N ALA A 120 12.41 14.57 6.05
CA ALA A 120 11.65 15.12 7.17
C ALA A 120 10.81 14.06 7.91
N LEU A 121 10.20 13.11 7.19
CA LEU A 121 9.45 12.00 7.80
C LEU A 121 10.36 11.03 8.56
N CYS A 122 11.58 10.77 8.08
CA CYS A 122 12.57 9.97 8.78
C CYS A 122 13.06 10.66 10.05
N GLU A 123 13.40 11.93 9.98
CA GLU A 123 13.86 12.74 11.13
C GLU A 123 12.80 12.81 12.23
N LYS A 124 11.53 12.84 11.85
CA LYS A 124 10.39 12.80 12.77
C LYS A 124 9.98 11.37 13.20
N GLN A 125 10.71 10.35 12.76
CA GLN A 125 10.44 8.95 13.05
C GLN A 125 9.04 8.45 12.58
N PHE A 126 8.42 9.11 11.62
CA PHE A 126 7.20 8.60 10.98
C PHE A 126 7.51 7.48 9.99
N ILE A 127 8.69 7.53 9.39
CA ILE A 127 9.23 6.46 8.55
C ILE A 127 10.47 5.91 9.25
N ILE A 128 10.50 4.62 9.45
CA ILE A 128 11.64 3.90 9.99
C ILE A 128 12.15 2.88 8.98
N PRO A 129 13.47 2.70 8.85
CA PRO A 129 14.04 1.60 8.09
C PRO A 129 13.60 0.27 8.69
N ASP A 130 13.19 -0.66 7.84
CA ASP A 130 12.93 -2.05 8.23
C ASP A 130 13.84 -2.95 7.39
N THR A 131 14.83 -3.54 8.00
CA THR A 131 15.81 -4.40 7.36
C THR A 131 15.45 -5.88 7.42
N THR A 132 14.29 -6.23 7.99
CA THR A 132 13.89 -7.63 8.23
C THR A 132 14.01 -8.49 6.97
N ILE A 133 13.45 -8.04 5.85
CA ILE A 133 13.51 -8.83 4.60
C ILE A 133 14.92 -8.86 3.99
N PRO A 134 15.65 -7.73 3.85
CA PRO A 134 17.05 -7.77 3.44
C PRO A 134 17.93 -8.67 4.29
N ASP A 135 17.74 -8.68 5.59
CA ASP A 135 18.54 -9.51 6.50
C ASP A 135 18.24 -11.00 6.32
N VAL A 136 16.98 -11.38 6.17
CA VAL A 136 16.59 -12.76 5.82
C VAL A 136 17.19 -13.19 4.48
N PHE A 137 17.20 -12.33 3.47
CA PHE A 137 17.81 -12.67 2.17
C PHE A 137 19.31 -12.88 2.28
N LYS A 138 20.01 -12.07 3.09
CA LYS A 138 21.43 -12.27 3.38
C LYS A 138 21.69 -13.61 4.09
N GLU A 139 20.90 -13.92 5.12
CA GLU A 139 21.00 -15.17 5.87
C GLU A 139 20.78 -16.40 4.98
N LEU A 140 19.86 -16.30 4.03
CA LEU A 140 19.53 -17.38 3.08
C LEU A 140 20.44 -17.39 1.84
N ASN A 141 21.47 -16.52 1.76
CA ASN A 141 22.34 -16.35 0.59
C ASN A 141 21.58 -16.11 -0.72
N ILE A 142 20.42 -15.47 -0.66
CA ILE A 142 19.63 -15.10 -1.83
C ILE A 142 20.19 -13.80 -2.39
N HIS A 143 20.89 -13.89 -3.51
CA HIS A 143 21.39 -12.71 -4.25
C HIS A 143 20.26 -12.12 -5.09
N GLN A 144 20.16 -10.78 -5.08
CA GLN A 144 19.24 -10.02 -5.94
C GLN A 144 19.81 -9.81 -7.32
#